data_deece14635b183471b925743724789bc
#
_entry.id   deece14635b183471b925743724789bc
#
_cell.length_a   1.000
_cell.length_b   1.000
_cell.length_c   1.000
_cell.angle_alpha   90.00
_cell.angle_beta   90.00
_cell.angle_gamma   90.00
#
_symmetry.space_group_name_H-M   'P 1'
#
loop_
_entity.id
_entity.type
_entity.pdbx_description
1 polymer ?
#
loop_
_entity_poly.entity_id
_entity_poly.type
_entity_poly.pdbx_seq_one_letter_code
_entity_poly.pdbx_strand_id
1 'polypeptide(L)'
;MKIGFDNDKYLKMQSEHIKERIAKFDNKLSLEIGGKLLDAYHASRVLPGFKPDSKLQMLLQLKDQAEVVIAISAEDIASNKIRGDYGITYDQEVLRLIDAFTEYGLFVGSVCITKYFQQPDVDNFIKVLDAHGIKNFKHYKIAGYPNDVAKIVSDEGYGKNEFIKTTRPLVVVTAPGPGSGKMATCLSQLYHEYKHGVKAGYAKFETFPIWNIPLKHPVNLAYEAATADLNDVNMIDPFHLEAYGKTTVNYNRDIEIFPVLNAMFELIAGESPYKSPTDMGVNMAGNCIVDDEACRYASNMEIIRRYYKCLCDQKRTGVNSQEIYKIELLMNQAGITPSSRPVVNAALEKSAKSGDKPAVAIELEDGTIVTGKTGDLLGAASSALLNALKQLAGIEDSVDLLSPESISPIQTLKTNYLGSRNPRLHTDEILIALSSSVVANPLADKALKQIPKLYACDVHSTVILSAVDKDTFKRLGMNLTCEPAYEEEKRFHKN
;
A
#
# COMPACT_ATOMS: atom_id res chain seq x y z
N MET A 1 13.21 4.31 15.76
CA MET A 1 11.74 4.58 15.89
C MET A 1 11.17 3.69 16.98
N LYS A 2 10.35 4.23 17.90
CA LYS A 2 9.71 3.40 18.95
C LYS A 2 8.71 2.43 18.28
N ILE A 3 8.71 1.17 18.73
CA ILE A 3 7.75 0.16 18.28
C ILE A 3 6.40 0.47 18.92
N GLY A 4 5.39 0.74 18.09
CA GLY A 4 4.01 1.02 18.52
C GLY A 4 3.05 -0.14 18.31
N PHE A 5 3.46 -1.18 17.58
CA PHE A 5 2.62 -2.28 17.18
C PHE A 5 3.31 -3.64 17.34
N ASP A 6 2.64 -4.58 17.99
CA ASP A 6 3.11 -5.96 18.15
C ASP A 6 2.64 -6.82 16.97
N ASN A 7 3.53 -6.99 16.01
CA ASN A 7 3.23 -7.75 14.79
C ASN A 7 3.03 -9.24 15.04
N ASP A 8 3.77 -9.84 15.96
CA ASP A 8 3.68 -11.28 16.21
C ASP A 8 2.36 -11.62 16.92
N LYS A 9 1.95 -10.79 17.89
CA LYS A 9 0.62 -10.85 18.50
C LYS A 9 -0.49 -10.69 17.45
N TYR A 10 -0.32 -9.76 16.50
CA TYR A 10 -1.29 -9.54 15.41
C TYR A 10 -1.44 -10.79 14.53
N LEU A 11 -0.33 -11.38 14.07
CA LEU A 11 -0.36 -12.60 13.25
C LEU A 11 -1.10 -13.73 13.96
N LYS A 12 -0.83 -13.94 15.26
CA LYS A 12 -1.48 -14.95 16.07
C LYS A 12 -2.99 -14.68 16.21
N MET A 13 -3.37 -13.52 16.71
CA MET A 13 -4.78 -13.19 16.95
C MET A 13 -5.62 -13.22 15.67
N GLN A 14 -5.06 -12.70 14.57
CA GLN A 14 -5.76 -12.65 13.28
C GLN A 14 -5.99 -14.06 12.72
N SER A 15 -4.97 -14.94 12.79
CA SER A 15 -5.10 -16.32 12.31
C SER A 15 -6.03 -17.16 13.19
N GLU A 16 -6.00 -16.97 14.51
CA GLU A 16 -6.94 -17.64 15.44
C GLU A 16 -8.38 -17.24 15.13
N HIS A 17 -8.65 -15.94 14.96
CA HIS A 17 -9.99 -15.45 14.66
C HIS A 17 -10.51 -15.94 13.30
N ILE A 18 -9.64 -16.11 12.29
CA ILE A 18 -10.02 -16.74 11.01
C ILE A 18 -10.38 -18.22 11.23
N LYS A 19 -9.64 -18.97 12.04
CA LYS A 19 -9.96 -20.37 12.35
C LYS A 19 -11.30 -20.52 13.06
N GLU A 20 -11.62 -19.61 13.99
CA GLU A 20 -12.93 -19.55 14.64
C GLU A 20 -14.06 -19.33 13.64
N ARG A 21 -13.84 -18.43 12.66
CA ARG A 21 -14.80 -18.19 11.57
C ARG A 21 -14.98 -19.43 10.69
N ILE A 22 -13.92 -20.14 10.32
CA ILE A 22 -13.99 -21.40 9.56
C ILE A 22 -14.85 -22.41 10.31
N ALA A 23 -14.59 -22.61 11.60
CA ALA A 23 -15.32 -23.57 12.43
C ALA A 23 -16.81 -23.24 12.58
N LYS A 24 -17.19 -21.96 12.49
CA LYS A 24 -18.59 -21.51 12.58
C LYS A 24 -19.44 -21.87 11.36
N PHE A 25 -18.83 -22.15 10.19
CA PHE A 25 -19.51 -22.27 8.90
C PHE A 25 -19.18 -23.59 8.19
N ASP A 26 -19.64 -24.73 8.73
CA ASP A 26 -19.42 -26.06 8.17
C ASP A 26 -17.99 -26.31 7.66
N ASN A 27 -17.01 -25.72 8.32
CA ASN A 27 -15.61 -25.77 7.93
C ASN A 27 -15.32 -25.21 6.51
N LYS A 28 -16.10 -24.19 6.06
CA LYS A 28 -15.94 -23.53 4.75
C LYS A 28 -16.09 -22.02 4.86
N LEU A 29 -15.03 -21.26 4.54
CA LEU A 29 -15.00 -19.81 4.65
C LEU A 29 -14.42 -19.18 3.37
N SER A 30 -15.17 -18.28 2.75
CA SER A 30 -14.65 -17.37 1.72
C SER A 30 -14.12 -16.10 2.36
N LEU A 31 -12.81 -15.88 2.28
CA LEU A 31 -12.12 -14.74 2.88
C LEU A 31 -11.71 -13.74 1.79
N GLU A 32 -12.40 -12.61 1.71
CA GLU A 32 -12.01 -11.50 0.84
C GLU A 32 -10.84 -10.74 1.44
N ILE A 33 -9.75 -10.57 0.68
CA ILE A 33 -8.62 -9.74 1.10
C ILE A 33 -8.86 -8.28 0.72
N GLY A 34 -8.99 -7.43 1.73
CA GLY A 34 -9.01 -5.99 1.57
C GLY A 34 -7.61 -5.43 1.32
N GLY A 35 -7.48 -4.56 0.31
CA GLY A 35 -6.20 -3.95 -0.08
C GLY A 35 -5.18 -4.95 -0.64
N LYS A 36 -3.88 -4.62 -0.50
CA LYS A 36 -2.78 -5.44 -0.99
C LYS A 36 -2.44 -6.56 -0.01
N LEU A 37 -2.24 -7.77 -0.53
CA LEU A 37 -1.76 -8.92 0.24
C LEU A 37 -0.25 -8.83 0.47
N LEU A 38 0.48 -8.41 -0.55
CA LEU A 38 1.90 -8.09 -0.52
C LEU A 38 2.07 -6.57 -0.43
N ASP A 39 3.17 -6.10 0.16
CA ASP A 39 3.56 -4.69 0.18
C ASP A 39 2.57 -3.74 0.89
N ALA A 40 2.12 -4.09 2.09
CA ALA A 40 1.22 -3.27 2.91
C ALA A 40 1.95 -2.07 3.56
N TYR A 41 2.64 -1.26 2.73
CA TYR A 41 3.49 -0.15 3.22
C TYR A 41 2.73 0.95 3.97
N HIS A 42 1.43 1.15 3.69
CA HIS A 42 0.66 2.14 4.47
C HIS A 42 0.58 1.70 5.94
N ALA A 43 0.27 0.44 6.19
CA ALA A 43 0.17 -0.09 7.55
C ALA A 43 1.49 0.03 8.31
N SER A 44 2.63 -0.29 7.69
CA SER A 44 3.94 -0.17 8.32
C SER A 44 4.35 1.27 8.64
N ARG A 45 3.81 2.26 7.90
CA ARG A 45 4.08 3.68 8.18
C ARG A 45 3.23 4.25 9.33
N VAL A 46 2.01 3.75 9.55
CA VAL A 46 1.11 4.27 10.59
C VAL A 46 1.11 3.43 11.87
N LEU A 47 1.59 2.19 11.78
CA LEU A 47 1.73 1.25 12.90
C LEU A 47 3.21 0.81 12.99
N PRO A 48 4.10 1.57 13.65
CA PRO A 48 5.51 1.23 13.79
C PRO A 48 5.68 -0.16 14.42
N GLY A 49 6.32 -1.08 13.71
CA GLY A 49 6.43 -2.50 14.09
C GLY A 49 5.61 -3.43 13.19
N PHE A 50 4.58 -2.94 12.48
CA PHE A 50 3.84 -3.70 11.47
C PHE A 50 4.76 -4.00 10.27
N LYS A 51 4.88 -5.27 9.88
CA LYS A 51 5.69 -5.69 8.73
C LYS A 51 4.86 -5.61 7.44
N PRO A 52 5.41 -5.10 6.32
CA PRO A 52 4.68 -4.98 5.05
C PRO A 52 4.10 -6.29 4.52
N ASP A 53 4.70 -7.41 4.85
CA ASP A 53 4.30 -8.77 4.46
C ASP A 53 3.41 -9.48 5.50
N SER A 54 2.95 -8.80 6.55
CA SER A 54 2.18 -9.41 7.65
C SER A 54 0.96 -10.19 7.18
N LYS A 55 0.24 -9.69 6.16
CA LYS A 55 -0.92 -10.41 5.62
C LYS A 55 -0.52 -11.75 4.99
N LEU A 56 0.60 -11.77 4.27
CA LEU A 56 1.17 -13.00 3.71
C LEU A 56 1.61 -13.93 4.83
N GLN A 57 2.36 -13.45 5.81
CA GLN A 57 2.84 -14.25 6.94
C GLN A 57 1.68 -14.89 7.72
N MET A 58 0.58 -14.17 7.89
CA MET A 58 -0.65 -14.70 8.48
C MET A 58 -1.24 -15.85 7.65
N LEU A 59 -1.32 -15.69 6.31
CA LEU A 59 -1.81 -16.75 5.44
C LEU A 59 -0.88 -17.98 5.43
N LEU A 60 0.42 -17.78 5.56
CA LEU A 60 1.38 -18.89 5.66
C LEU A 60 1.17 -19.75 6.92
N GLN A 61 0.66 -19.15 8.02
CA GLN A 61 0.25 -19.94 9.21
C GLN A 61 -1.00 -20.79 8.94
N LEU A 62 -1.75 -20.49 7.88
CA LEU A 62 -2.97 -21.20 7.47
C LEU A 62 -2.80 -21.97 6.14
N LYS A 63 -1.58 -22.07 5.62
CA LYS A 63 -1.29 -22.54 4.26
C LYS A 63 -1.90 -23.90 3.93
N ASP A 64 -1.93 -24.83 4.88
CA ASP A 64 -2.45 -26.19 4.67
C ASP A 64 -3.98 -26.21 4.54
N GLN A 65 -4.66 -25.19 5.07
CA GLN A 65 -6.11 -25.02 5.03
C GLN A 65 -6.56 -23.98 4.00
N ALA A 66 -5.64 -23.20 3.41
CA ALA A 66 -5.93 -22.09 2.52
C ALA A 66 -5.74 -22.45 1.05
N GLU A 67 -6.71 -22.05 0.22
CA GLU A 67 -6.66 -22.08 -1.23
C GLU A 67 -6.89 -20.67 -1.76
N VAL A 68 -6.01 -20.17 -2.63
CA VAL A 68 -6.09 -18.83 -3.18
C VAL A 68 -6.86 -18.86 -4.50
N VAL A 69 -7.83 -17.96 -4.62
CA VAL A 69 -8.55 -17.62 -5.86
C VAL A 69 -8.23 -16.18 -6.22
N ILE A 70 -7.72 -15.92 -7.41
CA ILE A 70 -7.39 -14.58 -7.87
C ILE A 70 -8.50 -14.07 -8.78
N ALA A 71 -9.23 -13.04 -8.36
CA ALA A 71 -10.28 -12.40 -9.15
C ALA A 71 -9.72 -11.31 -10.04
N ILE A 72 -10.08 -11.29 -11.32
CA ILE A 72 -9.74 -10.24 -12.28
C ILE A 72 -10.94 -9.88 -13.13
N SER A 73 -11.17 -8.59 -13.39
CA SER A 73 -12.27 -8.16 -14.26
C SER A 73 -11.89 -8.29 -15.74
N ALA A 74 -12.80 -8.87 -16.54
CA ALA A 74 -12.67 -8.88 -17.99
C ALA A 74 -12.55 -7.47 -18.60
N GLU A 75 -13.21 -6.48 -17.99
CA GLU A 75 -13.10 -5.07 -18.40
C GLU A 75 -11.69 -4.52 -18.17
N ASP A 76 -11.04 -4.90 -17.06
CA ASP A 76 -9.67 -4.48 -16.75
C ASP A 76 -8.63 -5.13 -17.68
N ILE A 77 -8.85 -6.40 -18.11
CA ILE A 77 -8.03 -7.08 -19.12
C ILE A 77 -8.15 -6.36 -20.46
N ALA A 78 -9.39 -6.15 -20.94
CA ALA A 78 -9.66 -5.54 -22.25
C ALA A 78 -9.17 -4.10 -22.37
N SER A 79 -9.14 -3.35 -21.26
CA SER A 79 -8.62 -1.97 -21.21
C SER A 79 -7.11 -1.89 -20.99
N ASN A 80 -6.40 -3.01 -20.88
CA ASN A 80 -4.99 -3.07 -20.51
C ASN A 80 -4.68 -2.22 -19.28
N LYS A 81 -5.54 -2.31 -18.26
CA LYS A 81 -5.42 -1.48 -17.06
C LYS A 81 -4.09 -1.71 -16.36
N ILE A 82 -3.35 -0.62 -16.17
CA ILE A 82 -2.00 -0.65 -15.60
C ILE A 82 -2.08 -0.49 -14.08
N ARG A 83 -1.29 -1.28 -13.37
CA ARG A 83 -1.04 -1.13 -11.95
C ARG A 83 0.05 -0.08 -11.73
N GLY A 84 -0.33 1.09 -11.19
CA GLY A 84 0.52 2.28 -11.14
C GLY A 84 1.79 2.19 -10.28
N ASP A 85 1.88 1.21 -9.38
CA ASP A 85 3.07 1.00 -8.53
C ASP A 85 4.15 0.14 -9.19
N TYR A 86 3.79 -0.75 -10.12
CA TYR A 86 4.70 -1.63 -10.85
C TYR A 86 4.79 -1.33 -12.35
N GLY A 87 3.84 -0.56 -12.90
CA GLY A 87 3.81 -0.24 -14.32
C GLY A 87 3.47 -1.42 -15.23
N ILE A 88 2.89 -2.50 -14.69
CA ILE A 88 2.45 -3.70 -15.43
C ILE A 88 0.94 -3.75 -15.53
N THR A 89 0.41 -4.47 -16.52
CA THR A 89 -1.03 -4.66 -16.69
C THR A 89 -1.61 -5.61 -15.63
N TYR A 90 -2.93 -5.57 -15.41
CA TYR A 90 -3.58 -6.39 -14.37
C TYR A 90 -3.48 -7.89 -14.66
N ASP A 91 -3.53 -8.31 -15.92
CA ASP A 91 -3.31 -9.71 -16.34
C ASP A 91 -1.87 -10.16 -16.04
N GLN A 92 -0.86 -9.33 -16.33
CA GLN A 92 0.53 -9.59 -15.94
C GLN A 92 0.69 -9.65 -14.42
N GLU A 93 -0.01 -8.77 -13.69
CA GLU A 93 0.00 -8.82 -12.23
C GLU A 93 -0.61 -10.12 -11.68
N VAL A 94 -1.67 -10.68 -12.32
CA VAL A 94 -2.21 -11.99 -11.94
C VAL A 94 -1.15 -13.08 -12.06
N LEU A 95 -0.40 -13.11 -13.17
CA LEU A 95 0.68 -14.09 -13.36
C LEU A 95 1.78 -13.92 -12.30
N ARG A 96 2.20 -12.67 -12.03
CA ARG A 96 3.17 -12.37 -10.97
C ARG A 96 2.69 -12.79 -9.59
N LEU A 97 1.39 -12.63 -9.29
CA LEU A 97 0.81 -13.06 -8.01
C LEU A 97 0.79 -14.59 -7.88
N ILE A 98 0.49 -15.31 -8.98
CA ILE A 98 0.53 -16.77 -9.01
C ILE A 98 1.94 -17.26 -8.69
N ASP A 99 2.95 -16.72 -9.36
CA ASP A 99 4.35 -17.08 -9.14
C ASP A 99 4.76 -16.79 -7.70
N ALA A 100 4.50 -15.57 -7.22
CA ALA A 100 4.86 -15.17 -5.85
C ALA A 100 4.18 -16.04 -4.78
N PHE A 101 2.89 -16.33 -4.89
CA PHE A 101 2.19 -17.18 -3.93
C PHE A 101 2.69 -18.61 -3.96
N THR A 102 2.99 -19.13 -5.14
CA THR A 102 3.54 -20.49 -5.31
C THR A 102 4.95 -20.60 -4.70
N GLU A 103 5.78 -19.58 -4.91
CA GLU A 103 7.13 -19.50 -4.30
C GLU A 103 7.07 -19.52 -2.76
N TYR A 104 6.08 -18.85 -2.17
CA TYR A 104 5.82 -18.90 -0.72
C TYR A 104 5.16 -20.21 -0.25
N GLY A 105 4.82 -21.12 -1.15
CA GLY A 105 4.18 -22.40 -0.83
C GLY A 105 2.68 -22.30 -0.54
N LEU A 106 2.01 -21.24 -0.99
CA LEU A 106 0.54 -21.14 -0.98
C LEU A 106 -0.04 -21.86 -2.19
N PHE A 107 -1.15 -22.56 -1.97
CA PHE A 107 -1.87 -23.23 -3.05
C PHE A 107 -2.76 -22.24 -3.80
N VAL A 108 -2.41 -21.92 -5.05
CA VAL A 108 -3.25 -21.14 -5.95
C VAL A 108 -4.16 -22.10 -6.71
N GLY A 109 -5.44 -22.14 -6.34
CA GLY A 109 -6.42 -23.08 -6.90
C GLY A 109 -6.90 -22.66 -8.28
N SER A 110 -7.17 -21.38 -8.48
CA SER A 110 -7.76 -20.88 -9.73
C SER A 110 -7.73 -19.37 -9.88
N VAL A 111 -8.06 -18.92 -11.10
CA VAL A 111 -8.35 -17.51 -11.42
C VAL A 111 -9.85 -17.39 -11.76
N CYS A 112 -10.52 -16.40 -11.15
CA CYS A 112 -11.90 -16.06 -11.44
C CYS A 112 -11.96 -14.81 -12.33
N ILE A 113 -12.45 -14.96 -13.56
CA ILE A 113 -12.63 -13.86 -14.51
C ILE A 113 -14.02 -13.28 -14.32
N THR A 114 -14.11 -12.14 -13.66
CA THR A 114 -15.39 -11.49 -13.35
C THR A 114 -15.86 -10.58 -14.47
N LYS A 115 -17.16 -10.27 -14.50
CA LYS A 115 -17.81 -9.48 -15.54
C LYS A 115 -17.49 -10.01 -16.94
N TYR A 116 -17.33 -11.33 -17.05
CA TYR A 116 -16.96 -11.97 -18.30
C TYR A 116 -18.02 -11.69 -19.39
N PHE A 117 -17.55 -11.32 -20.53
CA PHE A 117 -18.25 -11.37 -21.81
C PHE A 117 -17.21 -11.73 -22.86
N GLN A 118 -17.64 -12.33 -23.94
CA GLN A 118 -16.74 -12.85 -24.95
C GLN A 118 -15.94 -11.72 -25.60
N GLN A 119 -14.64 -11.70 -25.35
CA GLN A 119 -13.67 -10.69 -25.83
C GLN A 119 -12.37 -11.36 -26.21
N PRO A 120 -11.77 -11.01 -27.37
CA PRO A 120 -10.53 -11.63 -27.85
C PRO A 120 -9.36 -11.56 -26.84
N ASP A 121 -9.20 -10.42 -26.17
CA ASP A 121 -8.10 -10.24 -25.19
C ASP A 121 -8.29 -11.12 -23.96
N VAL A 122 -9.54 -11.27 -23.49
CA VAL A 122 -9.87 -12.15 -22.37
C VAL A 122 -9.67 -13.62 -22.76
N ASP A 123 -10.10 -14.01 -23.96
CA ASP A 123 -9.91 -15.38 -24.47
C ASP A 123 -8.43 -15.70 -24.67
N ASN A 124 -7.59 -14.71 -25.07
CA ASN A 124 -6.15 -14.89 -25.12
C ASN A 124 -5.55 -15.06 -23.72
N PHE A 125 -5.99 -14.29 -22.73
CA PHE A 125 -5.53 -14.47 -21.35
C PHE A 125 -5.92 -15.84 -20.78
N ILE A 126 -7.12 -16.34 -21.09
CA ILE A 126 -7.55 -17.70 -20.73
C ILE A 126 -6.59 -18.74 -21.30
N LYS A 127 -6.20 -18.63 -22.58
CA LYS A 127 -5.22 -19.54 -23.18
C LYS A 127 -3.85 -19.50 -22.47
N VAL A 128 -3.44 -18.32 -22.01
CA VAL A 128 -2.21 -18.20 -21.22
C VAL A 128 -2.35 -18.94 -19.89
N LEU A 129 -3.46 -18.78 -19.17
CA LEU A 129 -3.73 -19.52 -17.93
C LEU A 129 -3.75 -21.04 -18.16
N ASP A 130 -4.43 -21.49 -19.20
CA ASP A 130 -4.51 -22.91 -19.56
C ASP A 130 -3.13 -23.48 -19.90
N ALA A 131 -2.29 -22.74 -20.63
CA ALA A 131 -0.92 -23.13 -20.95
C ALA A 131 -0.03 -23.28 -19.71
N HIS A 132 -0.33 -22.54 -18.64
CA HIS A 132 0.34 -22.66 -17.33
C HIS A 132 -0.34 -23.68 -16.40
N GLY A 133 -1.38 -24.37 -16.86
CA GLY A 133 -2.12 -25.34 -16.05
C GLY A 133 -2.98 -24.72 -14.93
N ILE A 134 -3.27 -23.42 -15.03
CA ILE A 134 -4.08 -22.68 -14.04
C ILE A 134 -5.56 -22.78 -14.41
N LYS A 135 -6.35 -23.33 -13.49
CA LYS A 135 -7.80 -23.38 -13.67
C LYS A 135 -8.39 -21.98 -13.70
N ASN A 136 -9.34 -21.74 -14.59
CA ASN A 136 -10.07 -20.49 -14.67
C ASN A 136 -11.56 -20.71 -14.64
N PHE A 137 -12.32 -19.74 -14.09
CA PHE A 137 -13.77 -19.76 -13.96
C PHE A 137 -14.34 -18.41 -14.39
N LYS A 138 -15.50 -18.44 -15.04
CA LYS A 138 -16.15 -17.26 -15.61
C LYS A 138 -17.34 -16.85 -14.76
N HIS A 139 -17.31 -15.62 -14.28
CA HIS A 139 -18.44 -14.96 -13.64
C HIS A 139 -18.95 -13.83 -14.53
N TYR A 140 -20.22 -13.92 -14.88
CA TYR A 140 -20.83 -13.04 -15.88
C TYR A 140 -21.29 -11.71 -15.29
N LYS A 141 -21.47 -10.71 -16.15
CA LYS A 141 -22.07 -9.43 -15.76
C LYS A 141 -23.56 -9.63 -15.51
N ILE A 142 -24.01 -9.37 -14.28
CA ILE A 142 -25.40 -9.47 -13.88
C ILE A 142 -26.07 -8.11 -14.04
N ALA A 143 -27.14 -8.05 -14.85
CA ALA A 143 -27.91 -6.83 -15.04
C ALA A 143 -28.67 -6.47 -13.77
N GLY A 144 -28.62 -5.18 -13.38
CA GLY A 144 -29.23 -4.68 -12.15
C GLY A 144 -28.33 -4.72 -10.91
N TYR A 145 -27.10 -5.25 -11.04
CA TYR A 145 -26.13 -5.25 -9.93
C TYR A 145 -25.73 -3.80 -9.54
N PRO A 146 -25.67 -3.46 -8.23
CA PRO A 146 -25.96 -4.29 -7.04
C PRO A 146 -27.41 -4.22 -6.51
N ASN A 147 -28.33 -3.52 -7.18
CA ASN A 147 -29.63 -3.13 -6.62
C ASN A 147 -30.74 -4.21 -6.75
N ASP A 148 -30.70 -5.02 -7.80
CA ASP A 148 -31.70 -6.07 -8.03
C ASP A 148 -31.28 -7.39 -7.33
N VAL A 149 -31.39 -7.37 -5.98
CA VAL A 149 -30.91 -8.46 -5.12
C VAL A 149 -31.59 -9.79 -5.46
N ALA A 150 -32.89 -9.79 -5.74
CA ALA A 150 -33.64 -11.01 -6.07
C ALA A 150 -33.13 -11.66 -7.38
N LYS A 151 -32.79 -10.85 -8.38
CA LYS A 151 -32.21 -11.34 -9.62
C LYS A 151 -30.76 -11.79 -9.44
N ILE A 152 -29.97 -11.04 -8.66
CA ILE A 152 -28.57 -11.36 -8.40
C ILE A 152 -28.46 -12.73 -7.72
N VAL A 153 -29.28 -12.97 -6.67
CA VAL A 153 -29.32 -14.22 -5.90
C VAL A 153 -30.38 -15.17 -6.50
N SER A 154 -30.20 -15.52 -7.76
CA SER A 154 -31.08 -16.43 -8.50
C SER A 154 -30.29 -17.29 -9.50
N ASP A 155 -30.94 -18.25 -10.09
CA ASP A 155 -30.36 -19.06 -11.18
C ASP A 155 -30.03 -18.23 -12.43
N GLU A 156 -30.69 -17.07 -12.61
CA GLU A 156 -30.42 -16.11 -13.67
C GLU A 156 -29.27 -15.13 -13.34
N GLY A 157 -28.90 -15.03 -12.08
CA GLY A 157 -27.79 -14.21 -11.55
C GLY A 157 -26.56 -15.07 -11.21
N TYR A 158 -26.34 -15.29 -9.93
CA TYR A 158 -25.20 -16.11 -9.47
C TYR A 158 -25.24 -17.54 -9.99
N GLY A 159 -26.43 -18.11 -10.26
CA GLY A 159 -26.56 -19.44 -10.82
C GLY A 159 -25.94 -19.61 -12.22
N LYS A 160 -25.80 -18.53 -13.00
CA LYS A 160 -25.09 -18.55 -14.29
C LYS A 160 -23.57 -18.55 -14.16
N ASN A 161 -23.03 -18.11 -13.02
CA ASN A 161 -21.61 -18.13 -12.78
C ASN A 161 -21.10 -19.56 -12.63
N GLU A 162 -19.92 -19.82 -13.13
CA GLU A 162 -19.29 -21.12 -12.96
C GLU A 162 -18.92 -21.33 -11.48
N PHE A 163 -19.30 -22.47 -10.92
CA PHE A 163 -18.94 -22.84 -9.55
C PHE A 163 -17.44 -23.14 -9.43
N ILE A 164 -16.73 -22.39 -8.59
CA ILE A 164 -15.31 -22.60 -8.33
C ILE A 164 -15.17 -23.82 -7.40
N LYS A 165 -14.74 -24.95 -7.96
CA LYS A 165 -14.53 -26.19 -7.18
C LYS A 165 -13.27 -26.07 -6.34
N THR A 166 -13.45 -25.63 -5.10
CA THR A 166 -12.37 -25.48 -4.12
C THR A 166 -12.21 -26.72 -3.24
N THR A 167 -10.99 -26.99 -2.79
CA THR A 167 -10.63 -28.23 -2.08
C THR A 167 -10.29 -28.00 -0.61
N ARG A 168 -10.11 -26.74 -0.19
CA ARG A 168 -9.69 -26.39 1.16
C ARG A 168 -10.76 -25.61 1.93
N PRO A 169 -10.73 -25.66 3.28
CA PRO A 169 -11.71 -24.95 4.12
C PRO A 169 -11.69 -23.42 3.95
N LEU A 170 -10.50 -22.83 3.80
CA LEU A 170 -10.31 -21.40 3.66
C LEU A 170 -10.08 -21.05 2.19
N VAL A 171 -11.03 -20.37 1.58
CA VAL A 171 -10.93 -19.84 0.21
C VAL A 171 -10.55 -18.36 0.29
N VAL A 172 -9.30 -18.05 -0.03
CA VAL A 172 -8.77 -16.68 0.02
C VAL A 172 -8.96 -16.01 -1.33
N VAL A 173 -9.83 -15.02 -1.39
CA VAL A 173 -10.11 -14.28 -2.64
C VAL A 173 -9.31 -12.97 -2.65
N THR A 174 -8.35 -12.89 -3.56
CA THR A 174 -7.50 -11.70 -3.79
C THR A 174 -7.60 -11.20 -5.22
N ALA A 175 -6.92 -10.10 -5.56
CA ALA A 175 -7.00 -9.50 -6.89
C ALA A 175 -5.81 -8.58 -7.18
N PRO A 176 -5.50 -8.28 -8.46
CA PRO A 176 -4.47 -7.31 -8.84
C PRO A 176 -4.77 -5.88 -8.36
N GLY A 177 -6.05 -5.55 -8.15
CA GLY A 177 -6.43 -4.21 -7.69
C GLY A 177 -7.91 -4.06 -7.35
N PRO A 178 -8.36 -2.83 -7.02
CA PRO A 178 -9.75 -2.55 -6.73
C PRO A 178 -10.64 -2.72 -7.97
N GLY A 179 -11.93 -3.06 -7.74
CA GLY A 179 -12.91 -3.24 -8.82
C GLY A 179 -12.86 -4.58 -9.55
N SER A 180 -11.94 -5.49 -9.19
CA SER A 180 -11.78 -6.82 -9.82
C SER A 180 -12.89 -7.82 -9.47
N GLY A 181 -13.85 -7.47 -8.58
CA GLY A 181 -15.02 -8.30 -8.28
C GLY A 181 -14.84 -9.32 -7.15
N LYS A 182 -13.89 -9.14 -6.24
CA LYS A 182 -13.62 -10.06 -5.12
C LYS A 182 -14.88 -10.41 -4.31
N MET A 183 -15.61 -9.38 -3.84
CA MET A 183 -16.85 -9.57 -3.05
C MET A 183 -17.90 -10.35 -3.85
N ALA A 184 -18.15 -9.99 -5.11
CA ALA A 184 -19.10 -10.69 -5.97
C ALA A 184 -18.69 -12.16 -6.19
N THR A 185 -17.38 -12.44 -6.30
CA THR A 185 -16.84 -13.80 -6.37
C THR A 185 -17.15 -14.57 -5.09
N CYS A 186 -16.90 -13.99 -3.91
CA CYS A 186 -17.22 -14.63 -2.63
C CYS A 186 -18.73 -14.93 -2.49
N LEU A 187 -19.60 -13.96 -2.80
CA LEU A 187 -21.05 -14.13 -2.68
C LEU A 187 -21.61 -15.15 -3.68
N SER A 188 -21.10 -15.14 -4.93
CA SER A 188 -21.43 -16.15 -5.92
C SER A 188 -20.99 -17.55 -5.46
N GLN A 189 -19.80 -17.65 -4.85
CA GLN A 189 -19.33 -18.91 -4.28
C GLN A 189 -20.23 -19.39 -3.14
N LEU A 190 -20.64 -18.49 -2.24
CA LEU A 190 -21.61 -18.83 -1.18
C LEU A 190 -22.91 -19.36 -1.75
N TYR A 191 -23.48 -18.70 -2.77
CA TYR A 191 -24.69 -19.14 -3.43
C TYR A 191 -24.58 -20.59 -3.91
N HIS A 192 -23.49 -20.94 -4.58
CA HIS A 192 -23.25 -22.30 -5.06
C HIS A 192 -23.02 -23.30 -3.92
N GLU A 193 -22.24 -22.94 -2.89
CA GLU A 193 -22.01 -23.81 -1.72
C GLU A 193 -23.34 -24.16 -1.01
N TYR A 194 -24.21 -23.16 -0.78
CA TYR A 194 -25.53 -23.40 -0.19
C TYR A 194 -26.43 -24.26 -1.08
N LYS A 195 -26.39 -24.09 -2.41
CA LYS A 195 -27.09 -24.98 -3.36
C LYS A 195 -26.60 -26.42 -3.28
N HIS A 196 -25.37 -26.65 -2.89
CA HIS A 196 -24.77 -27.97 -2.64
C HIS A 196 -24.93 -28.47 -1.19
N GLY A 197 -25.64 -27.73 -0.35
CA GLY A 197 -25.91 -28.09 1.04
C GLY A 197 -24.80 -27.76 2.02
N VAL A 198 -23.81 -26.95 1.64
CA VAL A 198 -22.71 -26.51 2.51
C VAL A 198 -23.02 -25.11 3.06
N LYS A 199 -23.10 -24.96 4.37
CA LYS A 199 -23.31 -23.66 5.04
C LYS A 199 -21.99 -22.89 5.14
N ALA A 200 -21.50 -22.42 3.98
CA ALA A 200 -20.26 -21.65 3.91
C ALA A 200 -20.43 -20.22 4.46
N GLY A 201 -19.36 -19.67 5.02
CA GLY A 201 -19.30 -18.30 5.53
C GLY A 201 -18.55 -17.36 4.61
N TYR A 202 -18.75 -16.06 4.85
CA TYR A 202 -17.99 -14.96 4.26
C TYR A 202 -17.24 -14.21 5.34
N ALA A 203 -16.04 -13.76 5.04
CA ALA A 203 -15.36 -12.77 5.88
C ALA A 203 -14.55 -11.81 5.00
N LYS A 204 -14.44 -10.55 5.46
CA LYS A 204 -13.58 -9.54 4.84
C LYS A 204 -12.37 -9.30 5.75
N PHE A 205 -11.19 -9.59 5.24
CA PHE A 205 -9.95 -9.31 5.95
C PHE A 205 -9.58 -7.84 5.75
N GLU A 206 -9.52 -7.10 6.82
CA GLU A 206 -9.15 -5.68 6.82
C GLU A 206 -8.11 -5.38 7.90
N THR A 207 -7.30 -4.37 7.65
CA THR A 207 -6.40 -3.78 8.65
C THR A 207 -6.93 -2.41 9.07
N PHE A 208 -7.56 -1.69 8.15
CA PHE A 208 -8.11 -0.35 8.35
C PHE A 208 -9.55 -0.26 7.80
N PRO A 209 -10.39 0.62 8.40
CA PRO A 209 -10.11 1.36 9.63
C PRO A 209 -9.95 0.42 10.82
N ILE A 210 -9.26 0.87 11.87
CA ILE A 210 -9.17 0.08 13.09
C ILE A 210 -10.45 0.29 13.91
N TRP A 211 -11.18 -0.78 14.17
CA TRP A 211 -12.55 -0.73 14.67
C TRP A 211 -12.70 -0.25 16.11
N ASN A 212 -11.75 -0.63 16.97
CA ASN A 212 -11.81 -0.46 18.43
C ASN A 212 -10.94 0.68 18.95
N ILE A 213 -10.56 1.63 18.10
CA ILE A 213 -9.97 2.91 18.50
C ILE A 213 -10.92 4.06 18.15
N PRO A 214 -10.78 5.26 18.76
CA PRO A 214 -11.65 6.39 18.48
C PRO A 214 -11.75 6.76 17.01
N LEU A 215 -12.93 7.22 16.56
CA LEU A 215 -13.17 7.64 15.17
C LEU A 215 -12.13 8.63 14.66
N LYS A 216 -11.77 9.64 15.47
CA LYS A 216 -10.79 10.67 15.12
C LYS A 216 -9.37 10.33 15.59
N HIS A 217 -9.08 9.07 15.84
CA HIS A 217 -7.73 8.64 16.13
C HIS A 217 -6.81 8.88 14.92
N PRO A 218 -5.59 9.44 15.07
CA PRO A 218 -4.70 9.71 13.94
C PRO A 218 -4.47 8.53 13.00
N VAL A 219 -4.43 7.30 13.49
CA VAL A 219 -4.34 6.07 12.66
C VAL A 219 -5.51 5.96 11.70
N ASN A 220 -6.74 6.20 12.15
CA ASN A 220 -7.93 6.18 11.30
C ASN A 220 -7.99 7.39 10.35
N LEU A 221 -7.58 8.59 10.82
CA LEU A 221 -7.46 9.77 9.95
C LEU A 221 -6.41 9.57 8.84
N ALA A 222 -5.29 8.91 9.14
CA ALA A 222 -4.27 8.59 8.15
C ALA A 222 -4.77 7.59 7.08
N TYR A 223 -5.70 6.71 7.44
CA TYR A 223 -6.37 5.85 6.46
C TYR A 223 -7.27 6.66 5.51
N GLU A 224 -8.08 7.60 6.03
CA GLU A 224 -8.86 8.51 5.18
C GLU A 224 -7.98 9.35 4.25
N ALA A 225 -6.83 9.83 4.75
CA ALA A 225 -5.86 10.53 3.92
C ALA A 225 -5.24 9.64 2.84
N ALA A 226 -5.11 8.33 3.10
CA ALA A 226 -4.58 7.37 2.13
C ALA A 226 -5.59 6.99 1.04
N THR A 227 -6.87 7.15 1.30
CA THR A 227 -8.01 6.82 0.41
C THR A 227 -8.82 8.07 0.01
N ALA A 228 -8.18 9.25 0.06
CA ALA A 228 -8.83 10.52 -0.24
C ALA A 228 -9.41 10.57 -1.66
N ASP A 229 -8.74 9.91 -2.62
CA ASP A 229 -9.17 9.72 -4.01
C ASP A 229 -10.42 8.85 -4.16
N LEU A 230 -10.67 7.94 -3.22
CA LEU A 230 -11.82 7.05 -3.20
C LEU A 230 -13.02 7.63 -2.42
N ASN A 231 -12.86 8.78 -1.81
CA ASN A 231 -13.85 9.40 -0.91
C ASN A 231 -14.28 8.51 0.26
N ASP A 232 -13.38 7.64 0.74
CA ASP A 232 -13.63 6.89 1.96
C ASP A 232 -13.65 7.83 3.17
N VAL A 233 -14.67 7.67 4.02
CA VAL A 233 -14.84 8.40 5.27
C VAL A 233 -15.12 7.41 6.38
N ASN A 234 -14.37 7.50 7.48
CA ASN A 234 -14.63 6.68 8.65
C ASN A 234 -15.89 7.17 9.37
N MET A 235 -16.71 6.22 9.78
CA MET A 235 -17.97 6.46 10.48
C MET A 235 -18.12 5.47 11.64
N ILE A 236 -18.96 5.82 12.60
CA ILE A 236 -19.43 4.85 13.58
C ILE A 236 -20.39 3.90 12.84
N ASP A 237 -20.20 2.60 13.01
CA ASP A 237 -21.07 1.57 12.46
C ASP A 237 -22.42 1.57 13.22
N PRO A 238 -23.52 2.07 12.61
CA PRO A 238 -24.80 2.17 13.29
C PRO A 238 -25.43 0.80 13.51
N PHE A 239 -25.21 -0.14 12.61
CA PHE A 239 -25.73 -1.51 12.71
C PHE A 239 -25.08 -2.27 13.86
N HIS A 240 -23.76 -2.08 14.06
CA HIS A 240 -23.05 -2.71 15.16
C HIS A 240 -23.48 -2.12 16.52
N LEU A 241 -23.65 -0.80 16.55
CA LEU A 241 -24.15 -0.11 17.74
C LEU A 241 -25.57 -0.57 18.10
N GLU A 242 -26.48 -0.69 17.13
CA GLU A 242 -27.85 -1.16 17.33
C GLU A 242 -27.88 -2.63 17.80
N ALA A 243 -27.11 -3.51 17.15
CA ALA A 243 -27.13 -4.94 17.44
C ALA A 243 -26.47 -5.32 18.77
N TYR A 244 -25.43 -4.58 19.19
CA TYR A 244 -24.55 -4.99 20.30
C TYR A 244 -24.35 -3.92 21.38
N GLY A 245 -24.84 -2.70 21.21
CA GLY A 245 -24.58 -1.57 22.09
C GLY A 245 -23.10 -1.15 22.14
N LYS A 246 -22.31 -1.53 21.13
CA LYS A 246 -20.86 -1.27 21.07
C LYS A 246 -20.54 -0.34 19.92
N THR A 247 -19.74 0.68 20.21
CA THR A 247 -19.22 1.60 19.21
C THR A 247 -18.05 0.97 18.48
N THR A 248 -18.12 0.88 17.16
CA THR A 248 -17.02 0.46 16.27
C THR A 248 -16.89 1.44 15.12
N VAL A 249 -15.67 1.56 14.56
CA VAL A 249 -15.39 2.41 13.41
C VAL A 249 -15.37 1.55 12.16
N ASN A 250 -16.09 1.98 11.13
CA ASN A 250 -16.04 1.37 9.81
C ASN A 250 -16.08 2.49 8.75
N TYR A 251 -15.89 2.22 7.47
CA TYR A 251 -15.98 3.26 6.46
C TYR A 251 -17.35 3.26 5.77
N ASN A 252 -17.71 4.45 5.27
CA ASN A 252 -19.02 4.73 4.68
C ASN A 252 -19.46 3.68 3.67
N ARG A 253 -18.61 3.25 2.75
CA ARG A 253 -18.98 2.29 1.68
C ARG A 253 -19.44 0.94 2.21
N ASP A 254 -18.82 0.41 3.28
CA ASP A 254 -19.24 -0.86 3.87
C ASP A 254 -20.56 -0.70 4.65
N ILE A 255 -20.74 0.45 5.29
CA ILE A 255 -21.99 0.78 6.00
C ILE A 255 -23.15 0.93 5.00
N GLU A 256 -22.92 1.69 3.90
CA GLU A 256 -23.95 1.94 2.87
C GLU A 256 -24.36 0.68 2.12
N ILE A 257 -23.43 -0.23 1.84
CA ILE A 257 -23.73 -1.47 1.11
C ILE A 257 -24.28 -2.58 2.00
N PHE A 258 -24.12 -2.49 3.32
CA PHE A 258 -24.50 -3.56 4.24
C PHE A 258 -25.97 -4.02 4.12
N PRO A 259 -26.99 -3.12 4.00
CA PRO A 259 -28.38 -3.56 3.83
C PRO A 259 -28.58 -4.45 2.58
N VAL A 260 -27.88 -4.14 1.49
CA VAL A 260 -27.91 -4.93 0.26
C VAL A 260 -27.27 -6.31 0.48
N LEU A 261 -26.11 -6.33 1.14
CA LEU A 261 -25.41 -7.58 1.46
C LEU A 261 -26.22 -8.44 2.44
N ASN A 262 -26.82 -7.82 3.44
CA ASN A 262 -27.69 -8.52 4.40
C ASN A 262 -28.85 -9.22 3.69
N ALA A 263 -29.54 -8.52 2.77
CA ALA A 263 -30.61 -9.10 1.99
C ALA A 263 -30.09 -10.25 1.04
N MET A 264 -28.87 -10.13 0.51
CA MET A 264 -28.24 -11.22 -0.25
C MET A 264 -27.98 -12.44 0.64
N PHE A 265 -27.45 -12.26 1.86
CA PHE A 265 -27.23 -13.37 2.79
C PHE A 265 -28.55 -14.03 3.20
N GLU A 266 -29.61 -13.27 3.46
CA GLU A 266 -30.93 -13.79 3.76
C GLU A 266 -31.48 -14.67 2.62
N LEU A 267 -31.33 -14.23 1.36
CA LEU A 267 -31.74 -15.03 0.21
C LEU A 267 -30.89 -16.27 -0.02
N ILE A 268 -29.59 -16.22 0.26
CA ILE A 268 -28.66 -17.35 0.11
C ILE A 268 -28.85 -18.38 1.22
N ALA A 269 -28.92 -17.94 2.48
CA ALA A 269 -28.82 -18.79 3.65
C ALA A 269 -30.16 -19.00 4.41
N GLY A 270 -31.23 -18.27 4.04
CA GLY A 270 -32.50 -18.24 4.76
C GLY A 270 -32.50 -17.19 5.89
N GLU A 271 -31.37 -16.92 6.50
CA GLU A 271 -31.14 -15.85 7.47
C GLU A 271 -29.72 -15.29 7.32
N SER A 272 -29.51 -14.03 7.66
CA SER A 272 -28.17 -13.46 7.65
C SER A 272 -27.41 -13.84 8.91
N PRO A 273 -26.20 -14.41 8.79
CA PRO A 273 -25.35 -14.69 9.94
C PRO A 273 -24.65 -13.44 10.48
N TYR A 274 -24.82 -12.27 9.84
CA TYR A 274 -24.18 -11.00 10.16
C TYR A 274 -25.22 -9.94 10.53
N LYS A 275 -24.94 -9.18 11.59
CA LYS A 275 -25.81 -8.08 12.05
C LYS A 275 -25.24 -6.71 11.70
N SER A 276 -23.97 -6.65 11.25
CA SER A 276 -23.31 -5.40 10.90
C SER A 276 -22.17 -5.63 9.90
N PRO A 277 -21.71 -4.59 9.18
CA PRO A 277 -20.49 -4.69 8.39
C PRO A 277 -19.26 -5.09 9.22
N THR A 278 -19.18 -4.67 10.47
CA THR A 278 -18.12 -5.09 11.40
C THR A 278 -18.14 -6.60 11.66
N ASP A 279 -19.31 -7.22 11.75
CA ASP A 279 -19.43 -8.68 11.92
C ASP A 279 -18.90 -9.47 10.71
N MET A 280 -19.03 -8.92 9.51
CA MET A 280 -18.49 -9.55 8.30
C MET A 280 -16.97 -9.53 8.27
N GLY A 281 -16.35 -8.57 8.95
CA GLY A 281 -14.93 -8.36 8.90
C GLY A 281 -14.12 -9.23 9.85
N VAL A 282 -12.82 -9.30 9.61
CA VAL A 282 -11.79 -9.84 10.52
C VAL A 282 -10.69 -8.80 10.65
N ASN A 283 -10.59 -8.16 11.83
CA ASN A 283 -9.59 -7.11 12.10
C ASN A 283 -9.20 -7.10 13.58
N MET A 284 -8.01 -7.62 13.88
CA MET A 284 -7.47 -7.66 15.23
C MET A 284 -6.42 -6.56 15.49
N ALA A 285 -6.20 -5.66 14.53
CA ALA A 285 -5.10 -4.69 14.56
C ALA A 285 -5.12 -3.80 15.83
N GLY A 286 -6.29 -3.30 16.23
CA GLY A 286 -6.38 -2.42 17.39
C GLY A 286 -6.04 -3.09 18.74
N ASN A 287 -6.11 -4.43 18.81
CA ASN A 287 -5.69 -5.19 19.99
C ASN A 287 -4.18 -5.37 20.10
N CYS A 288 -3.44 -4.95 19.06
CA CYS A 288 -2.00 -5.17 18.93
C CYS A 288 -1.19 -3.85 18.98
N ILE A 289 -1.85 -2.72 19.21
CA ILE A 289 -1.21 -1.44 19.53
C ILE A 289 -0.65 -1.56 20.95
N VAL A 290 0.67 -1.35 21.11
CA VAL A 290 1.40 -1.45 22.38
C VAL A 290 1.95 -0.11 22.84
N ASP A 291 2.16 0.84 21.92
CA ASP A 291 2.49 2.24 22.21
C ASP A 291 1.62 3.13 21.29
N ASP A 292 0.54 3.67 21.87
CA ASP A 292 -0.41 4.50 21.16
C ASP A 292 0.20 5.84 20.69
N GLU A 293 1.09 6.43 21.49
CA GLU A 293 1.79 7.67 21.16
C GLU A 293 2.67 7.50 19.91
N ALA A 294 3.40 6.39 19.82
CA ALA A 294 4.21 6.07 18.64
C ALA A 294 3.34 5.91 17.37
N CYS A 295 2.17 5.25 17.50
CA CYS A 295 1.23 5.10 16.38
C CYS A 295 0.60 6.46 15.99
N ARG A 296 0.25 7.31 16.94
CA ARG A 296 -0.27 8.67 16.69
C ARG A 296 0.76 9.53 15.95
N TYR A 297 2.00 9.55 16.44
CA TYR A 297 3.08 10.30 15.79
C TYR A 297 3.30 9.84 14.35
N ALA A 298 3.48 8.54 14.13
CA ALA A 298 3.70 7.97 12.81
C ALA A 298 2.54 8.27 11.84
N SER A 299 1.31 8.20 12.33
CA SER A 299 0.10 8.51 11.55
C SER A 299 0.03 9.99 11.17
N ASN A 300 0.37 10.89 12.07
CA ASN A 300 0.46 12.32 11.78
C ASN A 300 1.50 12.61 10.69
N MET A 301 2.65 11.95 10.75
CA MET A 301 3.70 12.08 9.71
C MET A 301 3.20 11.53 8.35
N GLU A 302 2.43 10.44 8.34
CA GLU A 302 1.85 9.89 7.09
C GLU A 302 0.78 10.83 6.51
N ILE A 303 -0.07 11.47 7.31
CA ILE A 303 -1.06 12.46 6.82
C ILE A 303 -0.33 13.62 6.12
N ILE A 304 0.71 14.18 6.76
CA ILE A 304 1.53 15.25 6.17
C ILE A 304 2.23 14.77 4.88
N ARG A 305 2.72 13.53 4.85
CA ARG A 305 3.33 12.95 3.67
C ARG A 305 2.33 12.86 2.50
N ARG A 306 1.09 12.49 2.76
CA ARG A 306 0.00 12.46 1.76
C ARG A 306 -0.33 13.86 1.25
N TYR A 307 -0.37 14.84 2.15
CA TYR A 307 -0.57 16.24 1.79
C TYR A 307 0.46 16.73 0.76
N TYR A 308 1.75 16.56 1.08
CA TYR A 308 2.82 16.96 0.16
C TYR A 308 2.80 16.19 -1.16
N LYS A 309 2.41 14.91 -1.14
CA LYS A 309 2.24 14.13 -2.37
C LYS A 309 1.19 14.77 -3.26
N CYS A 310 0.01 15.09 -2.73
CA CYS A 310 -1.07 15.72 -3.51
C CYS A 310 -0.67 17.10 -4.04
N LEU A 311 0.02 17.93 -3.24
CA LEU A 311 0.55 19.22 -3.69
C LEU A 311 1.53 19.07 -4.87
N CYS A 312 2.46 18.11 -4.77
CA CYS A 312 3.41 17.84 -5.85
C CYS A 312 2.72 17.30 -7.10
N ASP A 313 1.70 16.46 -6.96
CA ASP A 313 0.95 15.92 -8.08
C ASP A 313 0.14 17.05 -8.78
N GLN A 314 -0.49 17.92 -8.01
CA GLN A 314 -1.12 19.14 -8.54
C GLN A 314 -0.13 20.02 -9.30
N LYS A 315 1.07 20.26 -8.73
CA LYS A 315 2.13 21.05 -9.40
C LYS A 315 2.59 20.44 -10.72
N ARG A 316 2.60 19.10 -10.83
CA ARG A 316 3.01 18.40 -12.07
C ARG A 316 1.92 18.37 -13.13
N THR A 317 0.67 18.13 -12.72
CA THR A 317 -0.45 17.89 -13.64
C THR A 317 -1.25 19.13 -13.95
N GLY A 318 -1.19 20.16 -13.10
CA GLY A 318 -2.04 21.34 -13.17
C GLY A 318 -3.50 21.09 -12.76
N VAL A 319 -3.83 19.86 -12.35
CA VAL A 319 -5.19 19.50 -11.94
C VAL A 319 -5.37 19.85 -10.47
N ASN A 320 -6.38 20.70 -10.17
CA ASN A 320 -6.74 21.02 -8.80
C ASN A 320 -7.45 19.81 -8.17
N SER A 321 -6.88 19.27 -7.13
CA SER A 321 -7.35 18.05 -6.48
C SER A 321 -8.22 18.39 -5.27
N GLN A 322 -9.44 17.86 -5.23
CA GLN A 322 -10.30 17.91 -4.03
C GLN A 322 -9.66 17.15 -2.85
N GLU A 323 -8.74 16.24 -3.15
CA GLU A 323 -8.00 15.47 -2.15
C GLU A 323 -7.17 16.37 -1.22
N ILE A 324 -6.57 17.46 -1.75
CA ILE A 324 -5.79 18.43 -0.95
C ILE A 324 -6.67 19.00 0.16
N TYR A 325 -7.84 19.54 -0.20
CA TYR A 325 -8.78 20.11 0.76
C TYR A 325 -9.22 19.07 1.82
N LYS A 326 -9.50 17.84 1.38
CA LYS A 326 -9.86 16.76 2.30
C LYS A 326 -8.73 16.46 3.29
N ILE A 327 -7.49 16.39 2.81
CA ILE A 327 -6.34 16.12 3.68
C ILE A 327 -6.07 17.30 4.64
N GLU A 328 -6.28 18.55 4.20
CA GLU A 328 -6.20 19.73 5.08
C GLU A 328 -7.22 19.67 6.21
N LEU A 329 -8.46 19.22 5.92
CA LEU A 329 -9.46 19.00 6.97
C LEU A 329 -9.03 17.92 7.97
N LEU A 330 -8.41 16.83 7.48
CA LEU A 330 -7.89 15.77 8.34
C LEU A 330 -6.70 16.26 9.20
N MET A 331 -5.81 17.08 8.62
CA MET A 331 -4.73 17.73 9.39
C MET A 331 -5.27 18.63 10.49
N ASN A 332 -6.31 19.43 10.19
CA ASN A 332 -6.97 20.27 11.20
C ASN A 332 -7.62 19.42 12.30
N GLN A 333 -8.26 18.29 11.96
CA GLN A 333 -8.84 17.38 12.95
C GLN A 333 -7.78 16.72 13.83
N ALA A 334 -6.61 16.41 13.27
CA ALA A 334 -5.46 15.86 13.99
C ALA A 334 -4.67 16.92 14.79
N GLY A 335 -4.95 18.21 14.59
CA GLY A 335 -4.23 19.32 15.23
C GLY A 335 -2.79 19.46 14.74
N ILE A 336 -2.51 19.13 13.47
CA ILE A 336 -1.17 19.16 12.87
C ILE A 336 -1.07 20.11 11.70
N THR A 337 0.15 20.56 11.45
CA THR A 337 0.54 21.39 10.31
C THR A 337 1.72 20.76 9.58
N PRO A 338 2.09 21.21 8.38
CA PRO A 338 3.32 20.76 7.73
C PRO A 338 4.56 20.87 8.61
N SER A 339 4.66 21.93 9.44
CA SER A 339 5.75 22.17 10.39
C SER A 339 5.82 21.13 11.53
N SER A 340 4.76 20.34 11.74
CA SER A 340 4.78 19.24 12.71
C SER A 340 5.70 18.08 12.27
N ARG A 341 6.19 18.10 11.02
CA ARG A 341 7.19 17.16 10.51
C ARG A 341 8.57 17.84 10.58
N PRO A 342 9.47 17.43 11.50
CA PRO A 342 10.70 18.18 11.82
C PRO A 342 11.62 18.42 10.63
N VAL A 343 11.73 17.45 9.71
CA VAL A 343 12.56 17.56 8.50
C VAL A 343 12.11 18.66 7.54
N VAL A 344 10.84 19.10 7.61
CA VAL A 344 10.31 20.20 6.77
C VAL A 344 11.01 21.51 7.18
N ASN A 345 10.95 21.85 8.45
CA ASN A 345 11.56 23.06 8.95
C ASN A 345 13.09 23.07 8.74
N ALA A 346 13.74 21.93 9.01
CA ALA A 346 15.19 21.79 8.84
C ALA A 346 15.64 21.98 7.39
N ALA A 347 14.88 21.45 6.41
CA ALA A 347 15.19 21.64 4.99
C ALA A 347 14.99 23.11 4.56
N LEU A 348 13.88 23.74 4.96
CA LEU A 348 13.57 25.13 4.64
C LEU A 348 14.62 26.08 5.26
N GLU A 349 15.00 25.88 6.51
CA GLU A 349 16.07 26.65 7.16
C GLU A 349 17.42 26.48 6.47
N LYS A 350 17.75 25.24 6.05
CA LYS A 350 19.00 24.99 5.33
C LYS A 350 19.02 25.71 3.99
N SER A 351 17.91 25.71 3.26
CA SER A 351 17.75 26.44 2.00
C SER A 351 17.95 27.94 2.21
N ALA A 352 17.22 28.55 3.14
CA ALA A 352 17.32 29.98 3.46
C ALA A 352 18.75 30.39 3.84
N LYS A 353 19.43 29.63 4.73
CA LYS A 353 20.83 29.86 5.12
C LYS A 353 21.84 29.67 3.99
N SER A 354 21.41 29.07 2.87
CA SER A 354 22.27 28.74 1.71
C SER A 354 21.98 29.62 0.49
N GLY A 355 21.26 30.75 0.65
CA GLY A 355 20.87 31.64 -0.42
C GLY A 355 19.82 31.01 -1.35
N ASP A 356 18.80 30.43 -0.74
CA ASP A 356 17.64 29.77 -1.38
C ASP A 356 18.00 28.60 -2.33
N LYS A 357 19.22 28.05 -2.16
CA LYS A 357 19.58 26.82 -2.89
C LYS A 357 18.74 25.65 -2.43
N PRO A 358 18.34 24.73 -3.32
CA PRO A 358 17.64 23.52 -2.93
C PRO A 358 18.37 22.79 -1.81
N ALA A 359 17.59 22.35 -0.81
CA ALA A 359 18.08 21.62 0.34
C ALA A 359 17.21 20.40 0.64
N VAL A 360 17.82 19.40 1.28
CA VAL A 360 17.18 18.18 1.77
C VAL A 360 17.56 17.96 3.23
N ALA A 361 16.61 17.54 4.04
CA ALA A 361 16.82 17.10 5.41
C ALA A 361 16.39 15.64 5.56
N ILE A 362 17.14 14.89 6.37
CA ILE A 362 16.90 13.48 6.72
C ILE A 362 16.93 13.37 8.23
N GLU A 363 15.86 12.81 8.82
CA GLU A 363 15.80 12.48 10.24
C GLU A 363 16.21 11.02 10.44
N LEU A 364 17.26 10.82 11.21
CA LEU A 364 17.78 9.50 11.56
C LEU A 364 16.98 8.89 12.72
N GLU A 365 17.18 7.60 12.98
CA GLU A 365 16.42 6.85 14.00
C GLU A 365 16.54 7.44 15.41
N ASP A 366 17.66 8.05 15.75
CA ASP A 366 17.91 8.70 17.05
C ASP A 366 17.31 10.13 17.16
N GLY A 367 16.62 10.61 16.11
CA GLY A 367 16.06 11.96 16.03
C GLY A 367 17.06 13.02 15.53
N THR A 368 18.31 12.65 15.23
CA THR A 368 19.27 13.56 14.63
C THR A 368 18.85 13.95 13.22
N ILE A 369 18.78 15.24 12.93
CA ILE A 369 18.45 15.72 11.58
C ILE A 369 19.73 16.13 10.85
N VAL A 370 19.98 15.49 9.73
CA VAL A 370 21.09 15.76 8.83
C VAL A 370 20.58 16.50 7.59
N THR A 371 21.32 17.51 7.13
CA THR A 371 20.92 18.30 5.96
C THR A 371 21.97 18.26 4.87
N GLY A 372 21.52 18.42 3.61
CA GLY A 372 22.37 18.66 2.45
C GLY A 372 21.79 19.76 1.56
N LYS A 373 22.63 20.43 0.80
CA LYS A 373 22.23 21.46 -0.18
C LYS A 373 22.81 21.18 -1.54
N THR A 374 22.22 21.73 -2.57
CA THR A 374 22.79 21.71 -3.93
C THR A 374 24.12 22.45 -3.96
N GLY A 375 25.17 21.77 -4.44
CA GLY A 375 26.49 22.27 -4.74
C GLY A 375 26.83 22.15 -6.22
N ASP A 376 28.10 22.32 -6.57
CA ASP A 376 28.56 22.20 -7.96
C ASP A 376 28.74 20.73 -8.38
N LEU A 377 29.08 19.86 -7.44
CA LEU A 377 29.33 18.45 -7.66
C LEU A 377 28.09 17.58 -7.45
N LEU A 378 27.28 17.91 -6.44
CA LEU A 378 26.17 17.07 -5.94
C LEU A 378 24.87 17.84 -5.90
N GLY A 379 23.76 17.15 -6.21
CA GLY A 379 22.42 17.62 -5.88
C GLY A 379 22.16 17.59 -4.38
N ALA A 380 21.12 18.30 -3.91
CA ALA A 380 20.76 18.38 -2.49
C ALA A 380 20.46 16.98 -1.89
N ALA A 381 19.78 16.12 -2.65
CA ALA A 381 19.47 14.76 -2.22
C ALA A 381 20.73 13.90 -2.00
N SER A 382 21.68 13.95 -2.94
CA SER A 382 22.95 13.24 -2.84
C SER A 382 23.82 13.74 -1.69
N SER A 383 23.85 15.07 -1.50
CA SER A 383 24.58 15.69 -0.37
C SER A 383 24.01 15.26 0.98
N ALA A 384 22.67 15.28 1.13
CA ALA A 384 22.01 14.86 2.36
C ALA A 384 22.22 13.37 2.63
N LEU A 385 22.15 12.53 1.59
CA LEU A 385 22.35 11.08 1.71
C LEU A 385 23.77 10.75 2.19
N LEU A 386 24.81 11.35 1.58
CA LEU A 386 26.19 11.17 2.04
C LEU A 386 26.39 11.66 3.49
N ASN A 387 25.85 12.81 3.82
CA ASN A 387 25.95 13.35 5.18
C ASN A 387 25.25 12.43 6.20
N ALA A 388 24.10 11.84 5.84
CA ALA A 388 23.42 10.87 6.69
C ALA A 388 24.26 9.60 6.90
N LEU A 389 24.87 9.07 5.85
CA LEU A 389 25.77 7.92 5.95
C LEU A 389 27.02 8.21 6.77
N LYS A 390 27.62 9.42 6.65
CA LYS A 390 28.73 9.89 7.49
C LYS A 390 28.33 9.93 8.96
N GLN A 391 27.22 10.57 9.27
CA GLN A 391 26.70 10.70 10.63
C GLN A 391 26.46 9.32 11.26
N LEU A 392 25.78 8.40 10.55
CA LEU A 392 25.53 7.05 11.02
C LEU A 392 26.81 6.22 11.21
N ALA A 393 27.84 6.51 10.42
CA ALA A 393 29.15 5.87 10.53
C ALA A 393 30.06 6.50 11.59
N GLY A 394 29.66 7.61 12.22
CA GLY A 394 30.54 8.37 13.13
C GLY A 394 31.79 8.90 12.42
N ILE A 395 31.63 9.43 11.20
CA ILE A 395 32.67 10.06 10.39
C ILE A 395 32.48 11.57 10.50
N GLU A 396 33.55 12.29 10.79
CA GLU A 396 33.56 13.76 10.91
C GLU A 396 33.07 14.43 9.61
N ASP A 397 32.35 15.55 9.76
CA ASP A 397 31.79 16.29 8.63
C ASP A 397 32.86 16.85 7.67
N SER A 398 34.03 17.13 8.20
CA SER A 398 35.21 17.62 7.43
C SER A 398 35.82 16.58 6.49
N VAL A 399 35.49 15.29 6.64
CA VAL A 399 36.06 14.22 5.83
C VAL A 399 35.26 14.05 4.53
N ASP A 400 35.91 14.19 3.39
CA ASP A 400 35.34 13.87 2.10
C ASP A 400 35.38 12.36 1.83
N LEU A 401 34.21 11.72 1.70
CA LEU A 401 34.10 10.30 1.32
C LEU A 401 34.46 10.06 -0.15
N LEU A 402 34.22 11.07 -0.97
CA LEU A 402 34.51 11.11 -2.40
C LEU A 402 35.24 12.40 -2.74
N SER A 403 36.41 12.30 -3.33
CA SER A 403 37.15 13.48 -3.74
C SER A 403 36.55 14.07 -5.04
N PRO A 404 36.75 15.39 -5.27
CA PRO A 404 36.36 16.02 -6.54
C PRO A 404 36.96 15.31 -7.76
N GLU A 405 38.17 14.77 -7.66
CA GLU A 405 38.86 14.04 -8.70
C GLU A 405 38.16 12.71 -9.03
N SER A 406 37.51 12.07 -8.05
CA SER A 406 36.71 10.86 -8.26
C SER A 406 35.35 11.16 -8.90
N ILE A 407 34.79 12.35 -8.66
CA ILE A 407 33.48 12.78 -9.15
C ILE A 407 33.60 13.32 -10.60
N SER A 408 34.63 14.06 -10.90
CA SER A 408 34.84 14.74 -12.21
C SER A 408 34.73 13.80 -13.42
N PRO A 409 35.33 12.59 -13.44
CA PRO A 409 35.17 11.65 -14.55
C PRO A 409 33.72 11.21 -14.75
N ILE A 410 32.93 11.04 -13.67
CA ILE A 410 31.50 10.67 -13.72
C ILE A 410 30.70 11.82 -14.32
N GLN A 411 30.97 13.06 -13.92
CA GLN A 411 30.34 14.25 -14.51
C GLN A 411 30.65 14.35 -16.03
N THR A 412 31.90 14.12 -16.42
CA THR A 412 32.32 14.11 -17.82
C THR A 412 31.59 13.03 -18.63
N LEU A 413 31.54 11.81 -18.11
CA LEU A 413 30.75 10.71 -18.71
C LEU A 413 29.30 11.11 -18.90
N LYS A 414 28.71 11.62 -17.85
CA LYS A 414 27.28 11.99 -17.78
C LYS A 414 26.94 13.10 -18.80
N THR A 415 27.74 14.15 -18.86
CA THR A 415 27.44 15.32 -19.69
C THR A 415 27.92 15.17 -21.14
N ASN A 416 29.15 14.69 -21.36
CA ASN A 416 29.74 14.68 -22.68
C ASN A 416 29.37 13.46 -23.51
N TYR A 417 29.11 12.30 -22.86
CA TYR A 417 28.85 11.05 -23.58
C TYR A 417 27.42 10.57 -23.46
N LEU A 418 26.77 10.77 -22.29
CA LEU A 418 25.38 10.34 -22.06
C LEU A 418 24.35 11.45 -22.30
N GLY A 419 24.79 12.66 -22.64
CA GLY A 419 23.91 13.77 -23.05
C GLY A 419 23.09 14.41 -21.91
N SER A 420 23.40 14.14 -20.63
CA SER A 420 22.77 14.82 -19.52
C SER A 420 23.14 16.30 -19.48
N ARG A 421 22.17 17.17 -19.26
CA ARG A 421 22.41 18.60 -19.05
C ARG A 421 22.77 18.94 -17.60
N ASN A 422 22.52 18.03 -16.67
CA ASN A 422 22.80 18.22 -15.25
C ASN A 422 24.14 17.54 -14.88
N PRO A 423 25.22 18.31 -14.60
CA PRO A 423 26.50 17.73 -14.20
C PRO A 423 26.48 17.13 -12.80
N ARG A 424 25.57 17.55 -11.93
CA ARG A 424 25.52 17.12 -10.52
C ARG A 424 25.12 15.64 -10.43
N LEU A 425 25.78 14.92 -9.55
CA LEU A 425 25.46 13.50 -9.34
C LEU A 425 24.13 13.34 -8.59
N HIS A 426 23.34 12.38 -9.06
CA HIS A 426 22.13 11.88 -8.43
C HIS A 426 22.46 10.87 -7.31
N THR A 427 21.45 10.50 -6.53
CA THR A 427 21.61 9.62 -5.36
C THR A 427 22.10 8.21 -5.71
N ASP A 428 21.68 7.63 -6.83
CA ASP A 428 22.19 6.33 -7.32
C ASP A 428 23.63 6.44 -7.82
N GLU A 429 23.97 7.50 -8.58
CA GLU A 429 25.33 7.75 -9.07
C GLU A 429 26.32 7.91 -7.91
N ILE A 430 25.90 8.60 -6.82
CA ILE A 430 26.76 8.80 -5.66
C ILE A 430 26.98 7.50 -4.88
N LEU A 431 25.97 6.64 -4.77
CA LEU A 431 26.09 5.33 -4.11
C LEU A 431 27.02 4.39 -4.92
N ILE A 432 26.96 4.43 -6.26
CA ILE A 432 27.87 3.69 -7.13
C ILE A 432 29.30 4.21 -6.97
N ALA A 433 29.48 5.53 -6.99
CA ALA A 433 30.79 6.15 -6.81
C ALA A 433 31.40 5.80 -5.45
N LEU A 434 30.58 5.84 -4.38
CA LEU A 434 31.00 5.45 -3.03
C LEU A 434 31.39 3.97 -2.97
N SER A 435 30.60 3.09 -3.60
CA SER A 435 30.89 1.65 -3.68
C SER A 435 32.20 1.37 -4.40
N SER A 436 32.48 2.08 -5.50
CA SER A 436 33.73 1.94 -6.24
C SER A 436 34.95 2.45 -5.43
N SER A 437 34.74 3.38 -4.51
CA SER A 437 35.80 3.96 -3.69
C SER A 437 36.24 3.08 -2.50
N VAL A 438 35.49 2.03 -2.19
CA VAL A 438 35.75 1.13 -1.03
C VAL A 438 37.17 0.55 -1.06
N VAL A 439 37.70 0.24 -2.25
CA VAL A 439 39.05 -0.36 -2.41
C VAL A 439 40.14 0.60 -1.94
N ALA A 440 39.97 1.90 -2.16
CA ALA A 440 40.94 2.94 -1.83
C ALA A 440 40.63 3.72 -0.52
N ASN A 441 39.39 3.66 -0.07
CA ASN A 441 38.92 4.42 1.09
C ASN A 441 38.12 3.54 2.06
N PRO A 442 38.73 3.10 3.18
CA PRO A 442 38.00 2.29 4.19
C PRO A 442 36.80 3.00 4.83
N LEU A 443 36.77 4.33 4.84
CA LEU A 443 35.63 5.10 5.36
C LEU A 443 34.43 5.01 4.43
N ALA A 444 34.62 4.82 3.12
CA ALA A 444 33.56 4.55 2.18
C ALA A 444 32.83 3.23 2.51
N ASP A 445 33.57 2.17 2.82
CA ASP A 445 33.00 0.88 3.27
C ASP A 445 32.22 1.04 4.57
N LYS A 446 32.81 1.77 5.54
CA LYS A 446 32.15 2.04 6.82
C LYS A 446 30.82 2.80 6.64
N ALA A 447 30.76 3.76 5.72
CA ALA A 447 29.57 4.53 5.38
C ALA A 447 28.52 3.66 4.68
N LEU A 448 28.89 2.86 3.66
CA LEU A 448 27.97 1.99 2.92
C LEU A 448 27.29 0.95 3.82
N LYS A 449 27.99 0.43 4.82
CA LYS A 449 27.41 -0.51 5.81
C LYS A 449 26.28 0.11 6.65
N GLN A 450 26.10 1.43 6.62
CA GLN A 450 25.02 2.12 7.32
C GLN A 450 23.71 2.20 6.49
N ILE A 451 23.72 1.88 5.21
CA ILE A 451 22.53 1.95 4.34
C ILE A 451 21.27 1.33 4.96
N PRO A 452 21.33 0.14 5.59
CA PRO A 452 20.14 -0.46 6.20
C PRO A 452 19.49 0.39 7.29
N LYS A 453 20.25 1.29 7.95
CA LYS A 453 19.72 2.19 8.98
C LYS A 453 18.92 3.38 8.44
N LEU A 454 18.93 3.57 7.11
CA LEU A 454 18.12 4.59 6.44
C LEU A 454 16.66 4.17 6.27
N TYR A 455 16.35 2.89 6.47
CA TYR A 455 14.98 2.38 6.36
C TYR A 455 14.04 3.11 7.32
N ALA A 456 12.88 3.53 6.82
CA ALA A 456 11.86 4.29 7.51
C ALA A 456 12.27 5.72 7.98
N CYS A 457 13.48 6.19 7.67
CA CYS A 457 13.86 7.57 7.92
C CYS A 457 12.97 8.56 7.16
N ASP A 458 12.60 9.64 7.80
CA ASP A 458 11.84 10.74 7.20
C ASP A 458 12.78 11.68 6.42
N VAL A 459 12.34 12.06 5.21
CA VAL A 459 13.09 12.93 4.30
C VAL A 459 12.19 14.06 3.80
N HIS A 460 12.71 15.28 3.75
CA HIS A 460 12.06 16.40 3.09
C HIS A 460 13.00 17.15 2.17
N SER A 461 12.51 17.49 0.97
CA SER A 461 13.19 18.31 -0.03
C SER A 461 12.46 19.63 -0.26
N THR A 462 13.17 20.74 -0.36
CA THR A 462 12.60 22.05 -0.69
C THR A 462 12.18 22.19 -2.15
N VAL A 463 12.43 21.17 -2.98
CA VAL A 463 12.02 21.11 -4.40
C VAL A 463 11.57 19.72 -4.77
N ILE A 464 10.78 19.59 -5.84
CA ILE A 464 10.42 18.32 -6.43
C ILE A 464 11.67 17.64 -6.98
N LEU A 465 12.04 16.50 -6.41
CA LEU A 465 13.21 15.73 -6.84
C LEU A 465 13.00 15.03 -8.20
N SER A 466 14.10 14.69 -8.83
CA SER A 466 14.13 13.86 -10.05
C SER A 466 13.50 12.49 -9.82
N ALA A 467 13.15 11.80 -10.91
CA ALA A 467 12.61 10.43 -10.81
C ALA A 467 13.65 9.47 -10.19
N VAL A 468 14.92 9.65 -10.54
CA VAL A 468 16.04 8.83 -10.04
C VAL A 468 16.21 8.99 -8.52
N ASP A 469 16.27 10.23 -8.04
CA ASP A 469 16.45 10.49 -6.60
C ASP A 469 15.25 9.97 -5.78
N LYS A 470 14.01 10.14 -6.29
CA LYS A 470 12.81 9.58 -5.65
C LYS A 470 12.83 8.06 -5.59
N ASP A 471 13.23 7.41 -6.70
CA ASP A 471 13.28 5.95 -6.76
C ASP A 471 14.34 5.39 -5.81
N THR A 472 15.50 6.04 -5.73
CA THR A 472 16.56 5.67 -4.79
C THR A 472 16.06 5.76 -3.32
N PHE A 473 15.46 6.88 -2.90
CA PHE A 473 14.91 6.99 -1.55
C PHE A 473 13.80 5.97 -1.28
N LYS A 474 12.95 5.69 -2.28
CA LYS A 474 11.91 4.66 -2.19
C LYS A 474 12.51 3.26 -2.01
N ARG A 475 13.56 2.91 -2.77
CA ARG A 475 14.26 1.61 -2.65
C ARG A 475 14.98 1.45 -1.32
N LEU A 476 15.49 2.53 -0.77
CA LEU A 476 16.06 2.58 0.58
C LEU A 476 15.00 2.52 1.69
N GLY A 477 13.70 2.51 1.33
CA GLY A 477 12.59 2.45 2.29
C GLY A 477 12.35 3.74 3.06
N MET A 478 12.85 4.88 2.56
CA MET A 478 12.72 6.18 3.22
C MET A 478 11.38 6.87 2.89
N ASN A 479 10.89 7.72 3.80
CA ASN A 479 9.62 8.43 3.68
C ASN A 479 9.83 9.84 3.13
N LEU A 480 9.93 9.97 1.81
CA LEU A 480 10.18 11.25 1.14
C LEU A 480 8.93 12.14 1.05
N THR A 481 9.14 13.42 1.34
CA THR A 481 8.24 14.54 1.01
C THR A 481 8.99 15.63 0.25
N CYS A 482 8.28 16.43 -0.56
CA CYS A 482 8.88 17.54 -1.30
C CYS A 482 7.96 18.76 -1.26
N GLU A 483 8.52 19.97 -1.19
CA GLU A 483 7.79 21.19 -1.52
C GLU A 483 7.30 21.14 -2.99
N PRO A 484 6.13 21.70 -3.31
CA PRO A 484 5.58 21.73 -4.67
C PRO A 484 6.25 22.79 -5.55
N ALA A 485 7.56 22.83 -5.56
CA ALA A 485 8.40 23.78 -6.29
C ALA A 485 9.40 23.05 -7.17
N TYR A 486 9.77 23.61 -8.30
CA TYR A 486 10.88 23.14 -9.13
C TYR A 486 12.13 23.96 -8.84
N GLU A 487 13.31 23.35 -8.94
CA GLU A 487 14.61 24.02 -8.77
C GLU A 487 14.79 25.18 -9.76
N GLU A 488 14.32 24.99 -10.99
CA GLU A 488 14.32 26.00 -12.06
C GLU A 488 13.00 25.94 -12.82
N GLU A 489 12.52 27.10 -13.35
CA GLU A 489 11.34 27.16 -14.21
C GLU A 489 11.49 26.32 -15.49
N LYS A 490 12.72 26.20 -15.99
CA LYS A 490 13.05 25.32 -17.14
C LYS A 490 13.53 23.97 -16.62
N ARG A 491 12.77 22.91 -16.89
CA ARG A 491 13.18 21.54 -16.57
C ARG A 491 14.50 21.22 -17.28
N PHE A 492 15.47 20.64 -16.56
CA PHE A 492 16.68 20.07 -17.13
C PHE A 492 16.41 18.95 -18.14
N HIS A 493 15.30 18.28 -18.00
CA HIS A 493 14.82 17.26 -18.94
C HIS A 493 13.46 17.71 -19.50
N LYS A 494 13.45 18.10 -20.78
CA LYS A 494 12.24 17.95 -21.59
C LYS A 494 12.13 16.48 -21.97
N ASN A 495 11.02 15.85 -21.61
CA ASN A 495 10.65 14.58 -22.23
C ASN A 495 10.53 14.78 -23.72
#